data_99726a8f76c4cfa4cba49f4dde1bf26f
#
_entry.id   99726a8f76c4cfa4cba49f4dde1bf26f
#
_cell.length_a   1.000
_cell.length_b   1.000
_cell.length_c   1.000
_cell.angle_alpha   90.00
_cell.angle_beta   90.00
_cell.angle_gamma   90.00
#
_symmetry.space_group_name_H-M   'P 1'
#
loop_
_entity.id
_entity.type
_entity.pdbx_description
1 polymer ?
#
loop_
_entity_poly.entity_id
_entity_poly.type
_entity_poly.pdbx_seq_one_letter_code
_entity_poly.pdbx_strand_id
1 'polypeptide(L)'
;CIRDRYNIIRQLNRVGCNVTVVPFDSTLEEIMAFRPDGVVLSNGPGNPQDVTPVIELVRQLRGKLPIFGICMGHQLISLAYGARTFKMKFGHRGGNHPVKCLATGKIEITSQNHSFAVDIEYHPESAPGPQDSAYLFDKFIKMMEEYKNA
;
A
#
# COMPACT_ATOMS: atom_id res chain seq x y z
N CYS A 1 16.39 -2.59 0.99
CA CYS A 1 15.28 -2.35 0.03
C CYS A 1 14.99 -3.51 -0.93
N ILE A 2 15.98 -4.07 -1.63
CA ILE A 2 15.71 -5.17 -2.58
C ILE A 2 15.17 -6.41 -1.84
N ARG A 3 15.72 -6.75 -0.68
CA ARG A 3 15.31 -7.91 0.14
C ARG A 3 13.85 -7.80 0.58
N ASP A 4 13.39 -6.61 0.94
CA ASP A 4 12.03 -6.36 1.41
C ASP A 4 10.99 -6.53 0.28
N ARG A 5 11.32 -6.09 -0.94
CA ARG A 5 10.46 -6.27 -2.11
C ARG A 5 10.24 -7.75 -2.45
N TYR A 6 11.31 -8.57 -2.39
CA TYR A 6 11.18 -10.02 -2.58
C TYR A 6 10.31 -10.68 -1.51
N ASN A 7 10.33 -10.18 -0.26
CA ASN A 7 9.48 -10.70 0.78
C ASN A 7 7.99 -10.39 0.51
N ILE A 8 7.65 -9.23 -0.02
CA ILE A 8 6.28 -8.90 -0.43
C ILE A 8 5.78 -9.91 -1.46
N ILE A 9 6.57 -10.17 -2.52
CA ILE A 9 6.23 -11.15 -3.56
C ILE A 9 6.06 -12.55 -2.94
N ARG A 10 6.97 -12.97 -2.05
CA ARG A 10 6.87 -14.26 -1.37
C ARG A 10 5.62 -14.39 -0.51
N GLN A 11 5.22 -13.34 0.21
CA GLN A 11 4.00 -13.36 1.00
C GLN A 11 2.76 -13.45 0.11
N LEU A 12 2.70 -12.70 -0.98
CA LEU A 12 1.62 -12.81 -1.96
C LEU A 12 1.52 -14.22 -2.56
N ASN A 13 2.65 -14.81 -2.94
CA ASN A 13 2.69 -16.19 -3.45
C ASN A 13 2.24 -17.21 -2.38
N ARG A 14 2.59 -16.98 -1.10
CA ARG A 14 2.17 -17.87 0.00
C ARG A 14 0.66 -17.91 0.20
N VAL A 15 -0.02 -16.79 -0.04
CA VAL A 15 -1.49 -16.70 0.02
C VAL A 15 -2.17 -17.02 -1.31
N GLY A 16 -1.42 -17.61 -2.27
CA GLY A 16 -1.97 -18.16 -3.51
C GLY A 16 -2.03 -17.19 -4.69
N CYS A 17 -1.44 -15.98 -4.59
CA CYS A 17 -1.43 -15.04 -5.70
C CYS A 17 -0.39 -15.42 -6.77
N ASN A 18 -0.75 -15.28 -8.03
CA ASN A 18 0.20 -15.16 -9.13
C ASN A 18 0.62 -13.69 -9.25
N VAL A 19 1.91 -13.40 -9.10
CA VAL A 19 2.42 -12.03 -9.06
C VAL A 19 3.17 -11.68 -10.33
N THR A 20 2.69 -10.66 -11.03
CA THR A 20 3.41 -10.02 -12.14
C THR A 20 3.97 -8.68 -11.64
N VAL A 21 5.26 -8.46 -11.81
CA VAL A 21 5.93 -7.21 -11.44
C VAL A 21 6.08 -6.34 -12.66
N VAL A 22 5.57 -5.13 -12.58
CA VAL A 22 5.66 -4.13 -13.66
C VAL A 22 6.45 -2.89 -13.20
N PRO A 23 7.03 -2.12 -14.11
CA PRO A 23 7.64 -0.83 -13.81
C PRO A 23 6.65 0.14 -13.14
N PHE A 24 7.18 1.10 -12.37
CA PHE A 24 6.33 2.07 -11.65
C PHE A 24 5.64 3.09 -12.57
N ASP A 25 6.15 3.27 -13.78
CA ASP A 25 5.65 4.16 -14.83
C ASP A 25 4.73 3.45 -15.84
N SER A 26 4.36 2.19 -15.57
CA SER A 26 3.39 1.47 -16.40
C SER A 26 2.03 2.15 -16.43
N THR A 27 1.43 2.16 -17.62
CA THR A 27 0.10 2.75 -17.83
C THR A 27 -1.02 1.84 -17.32
N LEU A 28 -2.22 2.43 -17.14
CA LEU A 28 -3.41 1.65 -16.81
C LEU A 28 -3.68 0.54 -17.83
N GLU A 29 -3.51 0.82 -19.12
CA GLU A 29 -3.77 -0.13 -20.22
C GLU A 29 -2.83 -1.33 -20.14
N GLU A 30 -1.53 -1.09 -19.92
CA GLU A 30 -0.53 -2.15 -19.75
C GLU A 30 -0.85 -3.03 -18.55
N ILE A 31 -1.26 -2.44 -17.41
CA ILE A 31 -1.64 -3.20 -16.23
C ILE A 31 -2.91 -4.03 -16.49
N MET A 32 -3.94 -3.43 -17.08
CA MET A 32 -5.20 -4.12 -17.37
C MET A 32 -5.06 -5.22 -18.42
N ALA A 33 -4.04 -5.15 -19.31
CA ALA A 33 -3.73 -6.22 -20.26
C ALA A 33 -3.41 -7.56 -19.57
N PHE A 34 -2.87 -7.54 -18.35
CA PHE A 34 -2.65 -8.73 -17.53
C PHE A 34 -3.92 -9.27 -16.88
N ARG A 35 -5.04 -8.55 -16.95
CA ARG A 35 -6.32 -8.88 -16.28
C ARG A 35 -6.12 -9.20 -14.80
N PRO A 36 -5.52 -8.29 -14.02
CA PRO A 36 -5.24 -8.54 -12.61
C PRO A 36 -6.53 -8.54 -11.78
N ASP A 37 -6.53 -9.30 -10.70
CA ASP A 37 -7.59 -9.30 -9.69
C ASP A 37 -7.40 -8.20 -8.65
N GLY A 38 -6.21 -7.65 -8.55
CA GLY A 38 -5.85 -6.54 -7.67
C GLY A 38 -4.45 -6.01 -7.95
N VAL A 39 -4.15 -4.85 -7.40
CA VAL A 39 -2.87 -4.16 -7.58
C VAL A 39 -2.20 -3.92 -6.23
N VAL A 40 -0.91 -4.25 -6.14
CA VAL A 40 -0.09 -3.99 -4.96
C VAL A 40 0.95 -2.92 -5.27
N LEU A 41 0.90 -1.82 -4.54
CA LEU A 41 1.93 -0.78 -4.58
C LEU A 41 2.98 -1.07 -3.50
N SER A 42 4.17 -1.38 -3.95
CA SER A 42 5.31 -1.75 -3.10
C SER A 42 5.88 -0.54 -2.35
N ASN A 43 6.75 -0.83 -1.39
CA ASN A 43 7.59 0.16 -0.75
C ASN A 43 8.59 0.77 -1.75
N GLY A 44 9.01 2.00 -1.52
CA GLY A 44 9.96 2.72 -2.36
C GLY A 44 10.73 3.80 -1.60
N PRO A 45 11.83 4.30 -2.15
CA PRO A 45 12.57 5.44 -1.62
C PRO A 45 12.04 6.75 -2.19
N GLY A 46 12.32 7.85 -1.50
CA GLY A 46 12.08 9.20 -1.99
C GLY A 46 10.86 9.88 -1.37
N ASN A 47 10.46 10.99 -1.99
CA ASN A 47 9.29 11.74 -1.59
C ASN A 47 8.08 11.20 -2.38
N PRO A 48 6.99 10.77 -1.71
CA PRO A 48 5.82 10.25 -2.41
C PRO A 48 5.15 11.27 -3.35
N GLN A 49 5.29 12.57 -3.09
CA GLN A 49 4.71 13.61 -3.94
C GLN A 49 5.37 13.70 -5.32
N ASP A 50 6.61 13.21 -5.46
CA ASP A 50 7.35 13.24 -6.72
C ASP A 50 6.96 12.08 -7.66
N VAL A 51 6.20 11.09 -7.17
CA VAL A 51 5.79 9.91 -7.93
C VAL A 51 4.40 10.11 -8.55
N THR A 52 4.26 11.23 -9.26
CA THR A 52 2.99 11.64 -9.89
C THR A 52 2.37 10.61 -10.85
N PRO A 53 3.13 9.83 -11.65
CA PRO A 53 2.54 8.81 -12.53
C PRO A 53 1.76 7.76 -11.75
N VAL A 54 2.29 7.30 -10.61
CA VAL A 54 1.61 6.29 -9.80
C VAL A 54 0.39 6.87 -9.08
N ILE A 55 0.46 8.13 -8.62
CA ILE A 55 -0.70 8.81 -8.01
C ILE A 55 -1.85 8.89 -9.02
N GLU A 56 -1.56 9.25 -10.25
CA GLU A 56 -2.56 9.33 -11.32
C GLU A 56 -3.08 7.95 -11.70
N LEU A 57 -2.22 6.94 -11.79
CA LEU A 57 -2.61 5.55 -12.01
C LEU A 57 -3.59 5.07 -10.91
N VAL A 58 -3.32 5.37 -9.65
CA VAL A 58 -4.22 5.01 -8.53
C VAL A 58 -5.58 5.67 -8.68
N ARG A 59 -5.63 6.94 -9.10
CA ARG A 59 -6.91 7.64 -9.37
C ARG A 59 -7.72 6.95 -10.46
N GLN A 60 -7.04 6.49 -11.51
CA GLN A 60 -7.68 5.79 -12.64
C GLN A 60 -8.12 4.37 -12.28
N LEU A 61 -7.42 3.70 -11.36
CA LEU A 61 -7.76 2.37 -10.84
C LEU A 61 -8.89 2.39 -9.81
N ARG A 62 -9.21 3.56 -9.25
CA ARG A 62 -10.23 3.70 -8.23
C ARG A 62 -11.58 3.14 -8.69
N GLY A 63 -12.14 2.23 -7.90
CA GLY A 63 -13.41 1.55 -8.21
C GLY A 63 -13.34 0.51 -9.33
N LYS A 64 -12.16 0.27 -9.91
CA LYS A 64 -11.97 -0.76 -10.94
C LYS A 64 -11.29 -2.01 -10.42
N LEU A 65 -10.43 -1.90 -9.42
CA LEU A 65 -9.71 -3.01 -8.81
C LEU A 65 -9.41 -2.71 -7.35
N PRO A 66 -9.33 -3.73 -6.49
CA PRO A 66 -8.75 -3.61 -5.16
C PRO A 66 -7.28 -3.20 -5.24
N ILE A 67 -6.90 -2.23 -4.40
CA ILE A 67 -5.53 -1.72 -4.34
C ILE A 67 -5.00 -1.88 -2.92
N PHE A 68 -3.81 -2.42 -2.79
CA PHE A 68 -3.10 -2.55 -1.53
C PHE A 68 -1.76 -1.82 -1.58
N GLY A 69 -1.45 -1.00 -0.58
CA GLY A 69 -0.22 -0.20 -0.53
C GLY A 69 0.64 -0.52 0.68
N ILE A 70 1.93 -0.68 0.47
CA ILE A 70 2.93 -0.94 1.52
C ILE A 70 3.90 0.23 1.60
N CYS A 71 4.01 0.87 2.76
CA CYS A 71 4.90 2.00 3.02
C CYS A 71 4.66 3.17 2.03
N MET A 72 5.56 3.42 1.09
CA MET A 72 5.35 4.42 0.05
C MET A 72 4.06 4.17 -0.76
N GLY A 73 3.74 2.91 -1.06
CA GLY A 73 2.50 2.57 -1.76
C GLY A 73 1.25 3.05 -1.01
N HIS A 74 1.22 2.93 0.32
CA HIS A 74 0.15 3.48 1.15
C HIS A 74 0.09 5.01 1.05
N GLN A 75 1.23 5.69 1.08
CA GLN A 75 1.30 7.15 0.95
C GLN A 75 0.81 7.64 -0.43
N LEU A 76 1.13 6.90 -1.50
CA LEU A 76 0.66 7.19 -2.86
C LEU A 76 -0.86 7.02 -2.99
N ILE A 77 -1.42 5.96 -2.40
CA ILE A 77 -2.87 5.77 -2.31
C ILE A 77 -3.49 6.97 -1.58
N SER A 78 -2.97 7.32 -0.41
CA SER A 78 -3.49 8.44 0.39
C SER A 78 -3.47 9.75 -0.40
N LEU A 79 -2.38 10.06 -1.12
CA LEU A 79 -2.28 11.23 -1.98
C LEU A 79 -3.31 11.20 -3.12
N ALA A 80 -3.54 10.04 -3.74
CA ALA A 80 -4.55 9.88 -4.79
C ALA A 80 -5.97 10.15 -4.29
N TYR A 81 -6.23 9.90 -3.01
CA TYR A 81 -7.50 10.18 -2.34
C TYR A 81 -7.58 11.58 -1.70
N GLY A 82 -6.58 12.44 -1.93
CA GLY A 82 -6.59 13.84 -1.51
C GLY A 82 -5.95 14.13 -0.16
N ALA A 83 -5.36 13.13 0.50
CA ALA A 83 -4.57 13.36 1.70
C ALA A 83 -3.27 14.12 1.39
N ARG A 84 -2.63 14.65 2.41
CA ARG A 84 -1.34 15.33 2.31
C ARG A 84 -0.25 14.46 2.93
N THR A 85 0.97 14.58 2.42
CA THR A 85 2.15 14.00 3.05
C THR A 85 3.10 15.09 3.48
N PHE A 86 3.78 14.89 4.59
CA PHE A 86 4.81 15.79 5.08
C PHE A 86 6.04 15.03 5.50
N LYS A 87 7.20 15.69 5.39
CA LYS A 87 8.46 15.13 5.84
C LYS A 87 8.60 15.31 7.34
N MET A 88 8.76 14.22 8.06
CA MET A 88 9.02 14.25 9.49
C MET A 88 10.46 14.69 9.77
N LYS A 89 10.68 15.37 10.90
CA LYS A 89 12.02 15.86 11.30
C LYS A 89 13.03 14.71 11.46
N PHE A 90 12.61 13.59 12.05
CA PHE A 90 13.49 12.44 12.34
C PHE A 90 13.07 11.16 11.62
N GLY A 91 11.81 11.07 11.17
CA GLY A 91 11.21 9.85 10.64
C GLY A 91 10.98 8.77 11.70
N HIS A 92 10.39 7.64 11.29
CA HIS A 92 10.27 6.45 12.11
C HIS A 92 11.20 5.36 11.55
N ARG A 93 12.08 4.83 12.42
CA ARG A 93 13.05 3.79 12.04
C ARG A 93 13.25 2.84 13.20
N GLY A 94 12.98 1.55 12.97
CA GLY A 94 13.13 0.48 13.95
C GLY A 94 11.97 -0.49 13.97
N GLY A 95 12.12 -1.58 14.73
CA GLY A 95 11.15 -2.68 14.84
C GLY A 95 10.22 -2.60 16.06
N ASN A 96 10.15 -1.47 16.74
CA ASN A 96 9.46 -1.33 18.04
C ASN A 96 8.51 -0.13 18.11
N HIS A 97 7.95 0.28 16.99
CA HIS A 97 6.99 1.38 16.96
C HIS A 97 5.57 0.90 17.27
N PRO A 98 4.92 1.39 18.35
CA PRO A 98 3.54 1.07 18.63
C PRO A 98 2.61 1.80 17.64
N VAL A 99 1.67 1.06 17.07
CA VAL A 99 0.60 1.59 16.23
C VAL A 99 -0.74 1.18 16.82
N LYS A 100 -1.65 2.13 16.99
CA LYS A 100 -3.00 1.90 17.49
C LYS A 100 -3.99 1.85 16.34
N CYS A 101 -4.69 0.74 16.20
CA CYS A 101 -5.85 0.66 15.32
C CYS A 101 -7.01 1.42 15.96
N LEU A 102 -7.43 2.53 15.35
CA LEU A 102 -8.48 3.39 15.91
C LEU A 102 -9.85 2.70 15.92
N ALA A 103 -10.12 1.83 14.94
CA ALA A 103 -11.38 1.10 14.86
C ALA A 103 -11.56 0.04 15.97
N THR A 104 -10.47 -0.62 16.38
CA THR A 104 -10.52 -1.71 17.35
C THR A 104 -9.91 -1.35 18.70
N GLY A 105 -9.19 -0.24 18.79
CA GLY A 105 -8.40 0.16 19.96
C GLY A 105 -7.14 -0.69 20.20
N LYS A 106 -6.89 -1.70 19.39
CA LYS A 106 -5.75 -2.62 19.52
C LYS A 106 -4.44 -1.90 19.22
N ILE A 107 -3.42 -2.16 20.04
CA ILE A 107 -2.06 -1.68 19.81
C ILE A 107 -1.21 -2.84 19.33
N GLU A 108 -0.47 -2.61 18.23
CA GLU A 108 0.47 -3.57 17.66
C GLU A 108 1.85 -2.93 17.57
N ILE A 109 2.90 -3.72 17.80
CA ILE A 109 4.27 -3.27 17.60
C ILE A 109 4.64 -3.53 16.16
N THR A 110 5.09 -2.48 15.47
CA THR A 110 5.38 -2.53 14.05
C THR A 110 6.82 -2.14 13.74
N SER A 111 7.33 -2.69 12.65
CA SER A 111 8.59 -2.26 12.07
C SER A 111 8.35 -1.12 11.08
N GLN A 112 9.00 0.00 11.29
CA GLN A 112 8.85 1.19 10.45
C GLN A 112 10.20 1.67 9.92
N ASN A 113 10.20 2.12 8.68
CA ASN A 113 11.35 2.74 8.05
C ASN A 113 10.89 3.77 7.00
N HIS A 114 10.38 4.90 7.48
CA HIS A 114 9.90 5.96 6.61
C HIS A 114 10.22 7.35 7.17
N SER A 115 10.38 8.31 6.27
CA SER A 115 10.65 9.72 6.61
C SER A 115 9.46 10.64 6.32
N PHE A 116 8.44 10.14 5.65
CA PHE A 116 7.22 10.88 5.35
C PHE A 116 6.05 10.26 6.10
N ALA A 117 5.16 11.10 6.59
CA ALA A 117 3.89 10.70 7.18
C ALA A 117 2.73 11.24 6.32
N VAL A 118 1.58 10.61 6.47
CA VAL A 118 0.33 11.05 5.86
C VAL A 118 -0.41 11.89 6.90
N ASP A 119 -0.81 13.09 6.49
CA ASP A 119 -1.71 13.93 7.24
C ASP A 119 -3.13 13.74 6.67
N ILE A 120 -3.97 13.10 7.45
CA ILE A 120 -5.35 12.84 7.08
C ILE A 120 -6.22 13.78 7.91
N GLU A 121 -6.53 14.94 7.36
CA GLU A 121 -7.49 15.86 8.00
C GLU A 121 -8.92 15.27 8.05
N TYR A 122 -9.24 14.29 7.21
CA TYR A 122 -10.57 13.70 7.17
C TYR A 122 -10.58 12.38 6.37
N HIS A 123 -10.56 11.23 7.03
CA HIS A 123 -11.22 9.97 6.65
C HIS A 123 -10.74 8.81 7.53
N PRO A 124 -11.57 8.29 8.43
CA PRO A 124 -11.23 7.16 9.30
C PRO A 124 -11.16 5.80 8.58
N GLU A 125 -11.39 5.78 7.27
CA GLU A 125 -11.48 4.55 6.47
C GLU A 125 -10.17 4.16 5.79
N SER A 126 -9.15 5.02 5.80
CA SER A 126 -7.86 4.70 5.18
C SER A 126 -7.06 3.78 6.08
N ALA A 127 -6.96 2.62 5.56
CA ALA A 127 -6.28 1.43 6.01
C ALA A 127 -4.98 1.64 6.80
N PRO A 128 -4.67 0.68 7.65
CA PRO A 128 -3.52 0.70 8.54
C PRO A 128 -2.21 0.85 7.77
N GLY A 129 -1.29 1.60 8.35
CA GLY A 129 0.08 1.76 7.86
C GLY A 129 0.83 0.43 7.76
N PRO A 130 2.11 0.48 7.31
CA PRO A 130 2.89 -0.71 7.01
C PRO A 130 3.02 -1.59 8.26
N GLN A 131 2.32 -2.70 8.22
CA GLN A 131 2.40 -3.74 9.23
C GLN A 131 2.98 -4.99 8.57
N ASP A 132 3.97 -5.60 9.19
CA ASP A 132 4.46 -6.94 8.88
C ASP A 132 3.43 -8.04 9.28
N SER A 133 2.16 -7.76 9.15
CA SER A 133 1.12 -8.69 9.56
C SER A 133 0.63 -9.45 8.34
N ALA A 134 0.93 -10.73 8.30
CA ALA A 134 0.49 -11.65 7.25
C ALA A 134 -1.04 -11.56 6.99
N TYR A 135 -1.83 -11.24 8.02
CA TYR A 135 -3.28 -11.09 7.94
C TYR A 135 -3.75 -9.97 6.99
N LEU A 136 -2.90 -8.98 6.67
CA LEU A 136 -3.26 -7.92 5.70
C LEU A 136 -3.27 -8.45 4.27
N PHE A 137 -2.41 -9.42 3.98
CA PHE A 137 -2.45 -10.12 2.69
C PHE A 137 -3.72 -10.96 2.57
N ASP A 138 -4.13 -11.64 3.65
CA ASP A 138 -5.39 -12.39 3.68
C ASP A 138 -6.61 -11.48 3.48
N LYS A 139 -6.61 -10.30 4.11
CA LYS A 139 -7.65 -9.29 3.88
C LYS A 139 -7.69 -8.81 2.42
N PHE A 140 -6.53 -8.60 1.82
CA PHE A 140 -6.45 -8.17 0.43
C PHE A 140 -6.99 -9.26 -0.52
N ILE A 141 -6.67 -10.54 -0.27
CA ILE A 141 -7.25 -11.67 -1.00
C ILE A 141 -8.78 -11.65 -0.90
N LYS A 142 -9.31 -11.52 0.32
CA LYS A 142 -10.74 -11.46 0.54
C LYS A 142 -11.41 -10.31 -0.22
N MET A 143 -10.79 -9.13 -0.24
CA MET A 143 -11.27 -7.99 -1.04
C MET A 143 -11.32 -8.31 -2.54
N MET A 144 -10.31 -9.03 -3.07
CA MET A 144 -10.29 -9.44 -4.48
C MET A 144 -11.40 -10.46 -4.79
N GLU A 145 -11.63 -11.42 -3.88
CA GLU A 145 -12.73 -12.40 -4.01
C GLU A 145 -14.10 -11.73 -3.95
N GLU A 146 -14.31 -10.82 -3.01
CA GLU A 146 -15.54 -10.04 -2.89
C GLU A 146 -15.80 -9.20 -4.14
N TYR A 147 -14.76 -8.57 -4.68
CA TYR A 147 -14.86 -7.76 -5.90
C TYR A 147 -15.19 -8.59 -7.15
N LYS A 148 -14.68 -9.82 -7.25
CA LYS A 148 -15.02 -10.73 -8.36
C LYS A 148 -16.45 -11.21 -8.34
N ASN A 149 -17.05 -11.28 -7.16
CA ASN A 149 -18.40 -11.82 -6.94
C ASN A 149 -19.50 -10.73 -6.91
N ALA A 150 -19.09 -9.45 -7.00
CA ALA A 150 -19.99 -8.30 -7.05
C ALA A 150 -20.33 -7.88 -8.48
#